data_8da59778f7502045948bfc87ac68cd61
#
_entry.id   8da59778f7502045948bfc87ac68cd61
#
_cell.length_a   1.000
_cell.length_b   1.000
_cell.length_c   1.000
_cell.angle_alpha   90.00
_cell.angle_beta   90.00
_cell.angle_gamma   90.00
#
_symmetry.space_group_name_H-M   'P 1'
#
loop_
_entity.id
_entity.type
_entity.pdbx_description
1 polymer ?
#
loop_
_entity_poly.entity_id
_entity_poly.type
_entity_poly.pdbx_seq_one_letter_code
_entity_poly.pdbx_strand_id
1 'polypeptide(L)'
;MITLYGVYRSRASRPLWLLNEIGAAFTHVPVIQAYRLKDAKAKDAPLNTASPEFLKITPMGQIPALTEGNLVLTESFAITLHLARTLGGALGPRDLAETALMEQWALFGASAIEVPALEITYAVGDGGLETPEGRAIIALAAEKLRRPLARLEAHL
;
A
#
# COMPACT_ATOMS: atom_id res chain seq x y z
N MET A 1 -13.09 -6.76 -15.98
CA MET A 1 -13.31 -5.43 -15.34
C MET A 1 -12.53 -5.44 -14.03
N ILE A 2 -11.73 -4.41 -13.78
CA ILE A 2 -10.93 -4.25 -12.57
C ILE A 2 -11.76 -3.56 -11.49
N THR A 3 -11.78 -4.12 -10.29
CA THR A 3 -12.33 -3.46 -9.10
C THR A 3 -11.24 -3.36 -8.04
N LEU A 4 -10.99 -2.14 -7.55
CA LEU A 4 -10.03 -1.88 -6.49
C LEU A 4 -10.74 -1.47 -5.21
N TYR A 5 -10.47 -2.20 -4.13
CA TYR A 5 -11.04 -2.02 -2.81
C TYR A 5 -10.04 -1.30 -1.89
N GLY A 6 -10.50 -0.27 -1.21
CA GLY A 6 -9.69 0.47 -0.24
C GLY A 6 -9.97 1.98 -0.27
N VAL A 7 -9.27 2.72 0.56
CA VAL A 7 -9.36 4.19 0.64
C VAL A 7 -7.98 4.83 0.36
N TYR A 8 -7.97 6.05 -0.16
CA TYR A 8 -6.74 6.79 -0.47
C TYR A 8 -5.81 6.93 0.74
N ARG A 9 -6.35 7.11 1.94
CA ARG A 9 -5.55 7.20 3.16
C ARG A 9 -5.18 5.81 3.70
N SER A 10 -4.59 4.98 2.84
CA SER A 10 -4.08 3.64 3.14
C SER A 10 -3.05 3.24 2.08
N ARG A 11 -2.50 2.01 2.17
CA ARG A 11 -1.65 1.45 1.10
C ARG A 11 -2.36 1.27 -0.24
N ALA A 12 -3.70 1.43 -0.30
CA ALA A 12 -4.44 1.47 -1.56
C ALA A 12 -4.06 2.69 -2.43
N SER A 13 -3.45 3.73 -1.85
CA SER A 13 -2.93 4.88 -2.60
C SER A 13 -1.96 4.46 -3.72
N ARG A 14 -1.17 3.39 -3.54
CA ARG A 14 -0.20 2.90 -4.53
C ARG A 14 -0.86 2.48 -5.84
N PRO A 15 -1.74 1.45 -5.84
CA PRO A 15 -2.42 1.05 -7.06
C PRO A 15 -3.42 2.10 -7.56
N LEU A 16 -4.05 2.88 -6.68
CA LEU A 16 -4.92 3.99 -7.09
C LEU A 16 -4.14 5.05 -7.87
N TRP A 17 -2.95 5.40 -7.41
CA TRP A 17 -2.10 6.36 -8.12
C TRP A 17 -1.72 5.82 -9.50
N LEU A 18 -1.20 4.60 -9.60
CA LEU A 18 -0.85 4.00 -10.89
C LEU A 18 -2.03 3.95 -11.85
N LEU A 19 -3.22 3.48 -11.41
CA LEU A 19 -4.41 3.41 -12.25
C LEU A 19 -4.83 4.78 -12.80
N ASN A 20 -4.69 5.84 -12.01
CA ASN A 20 -4.96 7.21 -12.46
C ASN A 20 -3.88 7.72 -13.45
N GLU A 21 -2.59 7.46 -13.20
CA GLU A 21 -1.49 7.88 -14.08
C GLU A 21 -1.59 7.25 -15.48
N ILE A 22 -1.97 5.96 -15.54
CA ILE A 22 -2.14 5.27 -16.82
C ILE A 22 -3.52 5.50 -17.47
N GLY A 23 -4.42 6.23 -16.83
CA GLY A 23 -5.76 6.48 -17.33
C GLY A 23 -6.62 5.21 -17.48
N ALA A 24 -6.35 4.17 -16.70
CA ALA A 24 -7.08 2.90 -16.79
C ALA A 24 -8.52 3.03 -16.26
N ALA A 25 -9.46 2.38 -16.94
CA ALA A 25 -10.84 2.27 -16.46
C ALA A 25 -10.93 1.20 -15.35
N PHE A 26 -11.42 1.57 -14.17
CA PHE A 26 -11.61 0.66 -13.03
C PHE A 26 -12.79 1.11 -12.16
N THR A 27 -13.33 0.18 -11.38
CA THR A 27 -14.29 0.48 -10.32
C THR A 27 -13.55 0.66 -9.00
N HIS A 28 -13.74 1.79 -8.35
CA HIS A 28 -13.22 2.02 -7.01
C HIS A 28 -14.30 1.75 -5.97
N VAL A 29 -14.04 0.83 -5.04
CA VAL A 29 -14.92 0.53 -3.91
C VAL A 29 -14.23 0.97 -2.61
N PRO A 30 -14.68 2.07 -2.00
CA PRO A 30 -14.11 2.52 -0.73
C PRO A 30 -14.38 1.50 0.38
N VAL A 31 -13.30 1.01 1.02
CA VAL A 31 -13.34 0.14 2.19
C VAL A 31 -12.53 0.80 3.29
N ILE A 32 -13.19 1.17 4.40
CA ILE A 32 -12.56 1.87 5.52
C ILE A 32 -11.94 0.85 6.48
N GLN A 33 -10.80 1.19 7.09
CA GLN A 33 -10.24 0.37 8.16
C GLN A 33 -11.20 0.37 9.36
N ALA A 34 -11.61 -0.81 9.83
CA ALA A 34 -12.59 -0.98 10.90
C ALA A 34 -12.21 -0.23 12.19
N TYR A 35 -10.91 -0.19 12.53
CA TYR A 35 -10.42 0.51 13.72
C TYR A 35 -10.59 2.04 13.67
N ARG A 36 -10.93 2.62 12.52
CA ARG A 36 -11.23 4.06 12.36
C ARG A 36 -12.70 4.40 12.60
N LEU A 37 -13.54 3.39 12.73
CA LEU A 37 -14.97 3.56 12.97
C LEU A 37 -15.27 3.42 14.46
N LYS A 38 -16.22 4.20 14.96
CA LYS A 38 -16.67 4.12 16.33
C LYS A 38 -17.29 2.73 16.62
N ASP A 39 -18.08 2.21 15.68
CA ASP A 39 -18.63 0.87 15.67
C ASP A 39 -18.63 0.34 14.23
N ALA A 40 -17.69 -0.52 13.91
CA ALA A 40 -17.55 -1.13 12.58
C ALA A 40 -18.62 -2.18 12.28
N LYS A 41 -19.40 -2.61 13.29
CA LYS A 41 -20.47 -3.60 13.20
C LYS A 41 -21.85 -2.98 13.25
N ALA A 42 -21.97 -1.66 13.40
CA ALA A 42 -23.24 -0.96 13.37
C ALA A 42 -23.98 -1.26 12.04
N LYS A 43 -25.30 -1.32 12.10
CA LYS A 43 -26.15 -1.67 10.94
C LYS A 43 -25.98 -0.69 9.77
N ASP A 44 -25.65 0.56 10.07
CA ASP A 44 -25.40 1.67 9.15
C ASP A 44 -23.91 1.98 8.93
N ALA A 45 -23.03 1.12 9.44
CA ALA A 45 -21.59 1.28 9.23
C ALA A 45 -21.24 1.21 7.73
N PRO A 46 -20.37 2.08 7.24
CA PRO A 46 -19.87 1.97 5.87
C PRO A 46 -19.09 0.66 5.69
N LEU A 47 -18.95 0.23 4.42
CA LEU A 47 -18.13 -0.94 4.08
C LEU A 47 -16.74 -0.77 4.66
N ASN A 48 -16.30 -1.77 5.43
CA ASN A 48 -15.05 -1.69 6.16
C ASN A 48 -14.32 -3.04 6.22
N THR A 49 -13.11 -3.04 6.75
CA THR A 49 -12.25 -4.23 6.79
C THR A 49 -12.76 -5.37 7.66
N ALA A 50 -13.82 -5.16 8.46
CA ALA A 50 -14.50 -6.20 9.24
C ALA A 50 -15.87 -6.59 8.67
N SER A 51 -16.32 -5.96 7.56
CA SER A 51 -17.60 -6.26 6.92
C SER A 51 -17.59 -7.68 6.34
N PRO A 52 -18.63 -8.50 6.60
CA PRO A 52 -18.70 -9.87 6.09
C PRO A 52 -18.58 -9.97 4.56
N GLU A 53 -19.10 -8.98 3.83
CA GLU A 53 -19.01 -8.91 2.37
C GLU A 53 -17.54 -8.74 1.92
N PHE A 54 -16.79 -7.90 2.60
CA PHE A 54 -15.39 -7.67 2.29
C PHE A 54 -14.50 -8.85 2.70
N LEU A 55 -14.80 -9.51 3.81
CA LEU A 55 -14.08 -10.70 4.27
C LEU A 55 -14.22 -11.90 3.32
N LYS A 56 -15.26 -11.94 2.47
CA LYS A 56 -15.36 -12.93 1.38
C LYS A 56 -14.35 -12.69 0.27
N ILE A 57 -13.93 -11.43 0.06
CA ILE A 57 -12.92 -11.05 -0.94
C ILE A 57 -11.52 -11.27 -0.37
N THR A 58 -11.28 -10.79 0.86
CA THR A 58 -10.02 -10.95 1.56
C THR A 58 -10.25 -11.39 3.00
N PRO A 59 -10.00 -12.67 3.34
CA PRO A 59 -10.22 -13.18 4.70
C PRO A 59 -9.38 -12.49 5.78
N MET A 60 -8.24 -11.89 5.40
CA MET A 60 -7.41 -11.10 6.32
C MET A 60 -8.00 -9.73 6.66
N GLY A 61 -9.07 -9.28 5.98
CA GLY A 61 -9.67 -7.98 6.22
C GLY A 61 -8.69 -6.82 6.04
N GLN A 62 -7.84 -6.90 5.02
CA GLN A 62 -6.81 -5.88 4.75
C GLN A 62 -7.07 -5.19 3.41
N ILE A 63 -6.69 -3.94 3.32
CA ILE A 63 -6.74 -3.13 2.09
C ILE A 63 -5.33 -2.67 1.69
N PRO A 64 -5.07 -2.57 0.36
CA PRO A 64 -5.99 -2.82 -0.75
C PRO A 64 -6.24 -4.29 -1.05
N ALA A 65 -7.34 -4.54 -1.76
CA ALA A 65 -7.57 -5.75 -2.54
C ALA A 65 -7.99 -5.37 -3.97
N LEU A 66 -7.69 -6.23 -4.94
CA LEU A 66 -8.09 -6.07 -6.33
C LEU A 66 -8.79 -7.33 -6.79
N THR A 67 -9.87 -7.17 -7.57
CA THR A 67 -10.50 -8.27 -8.30
C THR A 67 -10.51 -7.99 -9.80
N GLU A 68 -10.16 -9.01 -10.61
CA GLU A 68 -10.19 -8.95 -12.06
C GLU A 68 -10.63 -10.32 -12.61
N GLY A 69 -11.90 -10.43 -13.06
CA GLY A 69 -12.50 -11.74 -13.37
C GLY A 69 -12.44 -12.66 -12.14
N ASN A 70 -11.79 -13.79 -12.25
CA ASN A 70 -11.59 -14.76 -11.16
C ASN A 70 -10.33 -14.49 -10.32
N LEU A 71 -9.50 -13.52 -10.73
CA LEU A 71 -8.31 -13.18 -9.99
C LEU A 71 -8.68 -12.29 -8.79
N VAL A 72 -8.17 -12.66 -7.62
CA VAL A 72 -8.18 -11.82 -6.42
C VAL A 72 -6.73 -11.61 -5.99
N LEU A 73 -6.31 -10.37 -5.92
CA LEU A 73 -4.98 -9.99 -5.43
C LEU A 73 -5.11 -9.18 -4.15
N THR A 74 -4.23 -9.48 -3.22
CA THR A 74 -3.92 -8.68 -2.04
C THR A 74 -2.48 -8.18 -2.13
N GLU A 75 -1.99 -7.46 -1.13
CA GLU A 75 -0.68 -6.79 -1.10
C GLU A 75 -0.55 -5.65 -2.12
N SER A 76 -0.42 -4.43 -1.62
CA SER A 76 -0.41 -3.23 -2.47
C SER A 76 0.69 -3.23 -3.52
N PHE A 77 1.88 -3.76 -3.22
CA PHE A 77 2.96 -3.89 -4.21
C PHE A 77 2.64 -4.94 -5.25
N ALA A 78 2.12 -6.12 -4.86
CA ALA A 78 1.73 -7.16 -5.82
C ALA A 78 0.66 -6.65 -6.79
N ILE A 79 -0.34 -5.92 -6.28
CA ILE A 79 -1.38 -5.28 -7.10
C ILE A 79 -0.75 -4.26 -8.04
N THR A 80 0.11 -3.37 -7.55
CA THR A 80 0.76 -2.34 -8.37
C THR A 80 1.64 -2.95 -9.46
N LEU A 81 2.43 -3.98 -9.13
CA LEU A 81 3.27 -4.70 -10.09
C LEU A 81 2.44 -5.43 -11.15
N HIS A 82 1.32 -6.05 -10.77
CA HIS A 82 0.40 -6.68 -11.71
C HIS A 82 -0.17 -5.64 -12.69
N LEU A 83 -0.67 -4.53 -12.18
CA LEU A 83 -1.22 -3.45 -13.01
C LEU A 83 -0.17 -2.82 -13.92
N ALA A 84 1.05 -2.61 -13.45
CA ALA A 84 2.15 -2.09 -14.26
C ALA A 84 2.48 -3.03 -15.43
N ARG A 85 2.51 -4.35 -15.19
CA ARG A 85 2.79 -5.35 -16.24
C ARG A 85 1.67 -5.49 -17.26
N THR A 86 0.41 -5.35 -16.83
CA THR A 86 -0.74 -5.64 -17.70
C THR A 86 -1.30 -4.41 -18.38
N LEU A 87 -1.22 -3.24 -17.74
CA LEU A 87 -1.84 -2.00 -18.20
C LEU A 87 -0.87 -0.82 -18.25
N GLY A 88 0.34 -0.97 -17.75
CA GLY A 88 1.24 0.16 -17.49
C GLY A 88 1.68 0.94 -18.73
N GLY A 89 1.60 0.36 -19.92
CA GLY A 89 2.03 1.03 -21.14
C GLY A 89 3.45 1.59 -21.00
N ALA A 90 3.63 2.90 -21.12
CA ALA A 90 4.91 3.56 -20.95
C ALA A 90 5.48 3.52 -19.50
N LEU A 91 4.63 3.28 -18.52
CA LEU A 91 5.03 3.11 -17.11
C LEU A 91 5.23 1.64 -16.73
N GLY A 92 4.96 0.70 -17.65
CA GLY A 92 5.18 -0.74 -17.44
C GLY A 92 6.55 -1.18 -17.96
N PRO A 93 6.99 -2.39 -17.56
CA PRO A 93 8.24 -2.95 -18.05
C PRO A 93 8.10 -3.37 -19.52
N ARG A 94 9.14 -3.14 -20.31
CA ARG A 94 9.19 -3.48 -21.74
C ARG A 94 9.66 -4.91 -22.02
N ASP A 95 10.39 -5.48 -21.05
CA ASP A 95 10.96 -6.83 -21.17
C ASP A 95 11.14 -7.49 -19.79
N LEU A 96 11.70 -8.71 -19.79
CA LEU A 96 11.93 -9.47 -18.56
C LEU A 96 12.99 -8.82 -17.65
N ALA A 97 13.98 -8.13 -18.21
CA ALA A 97 15.01 -7.47 -17.42
C ALA A 97 14.41 -6.26 -16.67
N GLU A 98 13.61 -5.46 -17.35
CA GLU A 98 12.88 -4.35 -16.71
C GLU A 98 11.85 -4.88 -15.70
N THR A 99 11.19 -5.99 -15.96
CA THR A 99 10.31 -6.66 -14.99
C THR A 99 11.08 -6.99 -13.72
N ALA A 100 12.25 -7.62 -13.85
CA ALA A 100 13.08 -7.98 -12.70
C ALA A 100 13.57 -6.74 -11.92
N LEU A 101 13.95 -5.67 -12.61
CA LEU A 101 14.33 -4.41 -11.98
C LEU A 101 13.15 -3.74 -11.26
N MET A 102 11.98 -3.72 -11.86
CA MET A 102 10.77 -3.21 -11.23
C MET A 102 10.43 -3.97 -9.94
N GLU A 103 10.51 -5.30 -9.99
CA GLU A 103 10.29 -6.16 -8.81
C GLU A 103 11.36 -5.94 -7.74
N GLN A 104 12.64 -5.84 -8.14
CA GLN A 104 13.74 -5.52 -7.22
C GLN A 104 13.48 -4.22 -6.47
N TRP A 105 13.12 -3.15 -7.16
CA TRP A 105 12.88 -1.85 -6.53
C TRP A 105 11.62 -1.82 -5.68
N ALA A 106 10.57 -2.54 -6.07
CA ALA A 106 9.37 -2.67 -5.27
C ALA A 106 9.65 -3.43 -3.96
N LEU A 107 10.40 -4.54 -4.02
CA LEU A 107 10.80 -5.31 -2.85
C LEU A 107 11.78 -4.53 -1.97
N PHE A 108 12.72 -3.80 -2.57
CA PHE A 108 13.62 -2.91 -1.84
C PHE A 108 12.83 -1.84 -1.09
N GLY A 109 11.86 -1.20 -1.74
CA GLY A 109 10.97 -0.23 -1.10
C GLY A 109 10.19 -0.83 0.07
N ALA A 110 9.64 -2.03 -0.11
CA ALA A 110 8.85 -2.73 0.92
C ALA A 110 9.69 -3.15 2.13
N SER A 111 10.91 -3.64 1.91
CA SER A 111 11.72 -4.25 2.97
C SER A 111 12.71 -3.27 3.62
N ALA A 112 13.36 -2.42 2.82
CA ALA A 112 14.43 -1.57 3.33
C ALA A 112 13.96 -0.15 3.70
N ILE A 113 12.87 0.34 3.07
CA ILE A 113 12.40 1.72 3.27
C ILE A 113 11.10 1.74 4.08
N GLU A 114 10.09 0.96 3.71
CA GLU A 114 8.78 1.05 4.35
C GLU A 114 8.82 0.68 5.84
N VAL A 115 9.56 -0.35 6.21
CA VAL A 115 9.60 -0.83 7.61
C VAL A 115 10.08 0.28 8.56
N PRO A 116 11.29 0.86 8.40
CA PRO A 116 11.72 1.94 9.30
C PRO A 116 10.91 3.24 9.11
N ALA A 117 10.36 3.53 7.92
CA ALA A 117 9.47 4.67 7.73
C ALA A 117 8.17 4.54 8.54
N LEU A 118 7.62 3.33 8.66
CA LEU A 118 6.45 3.05 9.49
C LEU A 118 6.78 3.11 10.98
N GLU A 119 7.97 2.70 11.42
CA GLU A 119 8.43 2.88 12.81
C GLU A 119 8.33 4.37 13.20
N ILE A 120 8.80 5.28 12.32
CA ILE A 120 8.68 6.73 12.53
C ILE A 120 7.21 7.16 12.55
N THR A 121 6.43 6.72 11.55
CA THR A 121 5.03 7.14 11.40
C THR A 121 4.19 6.77 12.62
N TYR A 122 4.37 5.56 13.14
CA TYR A 122 3.65 5.10 14.32
C TYR A 122 4.13 5.80 15.58
N ALA A 123 5.45 5.91 15.79
CA ALA A 123 5.99 6.62 16.94
C ALA A 123 5.50 8.08 17.00
N VAL A 124 5.46 8.79 15.86
CA VAL A 124 4.91 10.15 15.79
C VAL A 124 3.40 10.16 16.07
N GLY A 125 2.65 9.19 15.50
CA GLY A 125 1.21 9.08 15.70
C GLY A 125 0.82 8.83 17.17
N ASP A 126 1.68 8.13 17.92
CA ASP A 126 1.52 7.82 19.33
C ASP A 126 2.09 8.92 20.28
N GLY A 127 2.41 10.11 19.74
CA GLY A 127 2.93 11.23 20.54
C GLY A 127 4.42 11.09 20.90
N GLY A 128 5.17 10.25 20.22
CA GLY A 128 6.57 9.95 20.53
C GLY A 128 7.52 11.14 20.39
N LEU A 129 7.12 12.22 19.72
CA LEU A 129 7.91 13.47 19.68
C LEU A 129 8.00 14.13 21.06
N GLU A 130 7.03 13.90 21.92
CA GLU A 130 6.94 14.50 23.25
C GLU A 130 7.69 13.69 24.32
N THR A 131 8.13 12.46 24.01
CA THR A 131 8.82 11.58 24.97
C THR A 131 10.27 11.28 24.55
N PRO A 132 11.21 11.11 25.52
CA PRO A 132 12.58 10.72 25.20
C PRO A 132 12.67 9.39 24.47
N GLU A 133 11.86 8.41 24.89
CA GLU A 133 11.78 7.05 24.31
C GLU A 133 11.29 7.10 22.86
N GLY A 134 10.23 7.84 22.58
CA GLY A 134 9.68 8.01 21.23
C GLY A 134 10.68 8.71 20.31
N ARG A 135 11.38 9.76 20.78
CA ARG A 135 12.45 10.41 20.00
C ARG A 135 13.60 9.46 19.71
N ALA A 136 13.97 8.58 20.65
CA ALA A 136 15.00 7.57 20.42
C ALA A 136 14.60 6.56 19.35
N ILE A 137 13.36 6.08 19.35
CA ILE A 137 12.80 5.19 18.31
C ILE A 137 12.87 5.88 16.94
N ILE A 138 12.41 7.13 16.86
CA ILE A 138 12.42 7.92 15.62
C ILE A 138 13.85 8.10 15.10
N ALA A 139 14.80 8.45 15.97
CA ALA A 139 16.19 8.66 15.59
C ALA A 139 16.84 7.37 15.07
N LEU A 140 16.60 6.22 15.73
CA LEU A 140 17.10 4.93 15.28
C LEU A 140 16.51 4.51 13.94
N ALA A 141 15.22 4.71 13.74
CA ALA A 141 14.55 4.40 12.49
C ALA A 141 15.03 5.32 11.35
N ALA A 142 15.25 6.61 11.62
CA ALA A 142 15.83 7.55 10.67
C ALA A 142 17.25 7.14 10.25
N GLU A 143 18.07 6.65 11.18
CA GLU A 143 19.40 6.14 10.87
C GLU A 143 19.37 4.90 9.96
N LYS A 144 18.42 3.97 10.20
CA LYS A 144 18.18 2.81 9.31
C LYS A 144 17.83 3.23 7.87
N LEU A 145 17.19 4.41 7.68
CA LEU A 145 16.79 4.91 6.37
C LEU A 145 17.92 5.57 5.58
N ARG A 146 18.98 6.05 6.20
CA ARG A 146 20.05 6.82 5.51
C ARG A 146 20.61 6.10 4.29
N ARG A 147 21.05 4.86 4.47
CA ARG A 147 21.65 4.07 3.40
C ARG A 147 20.66 3.67 2.32
N PRO A 148 19.45 3.16 2.64
CA PRO A 148 18.41 2.89 1.64
C PRO A 148 18.00 4.11 0.83
N LEU A 149 17.79 5.26 1.46
CA LEU A 149 17.41 6.47 0.74
C LEU A 149 18.55 7.01 -0.14
N ALA A 150 19.80 6.97 0.33
CA ALA A 150 20.95 7.33 -0.49
C ALA A 150 21.11 6.38 -1.72
N ARG A 151 20.77 5.09 -1.57
CA ARG A 151 20.78 4.14 -2.69
C ARG A 151 19.65 4.45 -3.69
N LEU A 152 18.46 4.83 -3.20
CA LEU A 152 17.34 5.23 -4.06
C LEU A 152 17.67 6.53 -4.81
N GLU A 153 18.17 7.54 -4.11
CA GLU A 153 18.59 8.82 -4.70
C GLU A 153 19.62 8.64 -5.83
N ALA A 154 20.59 7.74 -5.64
CA ALA A 154 21.58 7.45 -6.66
C ALA A 154 21.04 6.67 -7.87
N HIS A 155 19.82 6.14 -7.79
CA HIS A 155 19.16 5.44 -8.88
C HIS A 155 18.29 6.36 -9.73
N LEU A 156 17.65 7.34 -9.10
CA LEU A 156 16.79 8.34 -9.75
C LEU A 156 17.59 9.36 -10.57
#